data_74f639f3280da5ded8b23956eed69b0f
#
_entry.id   74f639f3280da5ded8b23956eed69b0f
#
_cell.length_a   1.000
_cell.length_b   1.000
_cell.length_c   1.000
_cell.angle_alpha   90.00
_cell.angle_beta   90.00
_cell.angle_gamma   90.00
#
_symmetry.space_group_name_H-M   'P 1'
#
loop_
_entity.id
_entity.type
_entity.pdbx_description
1 polymer ?
#
loop_
_entity_poly.entity_id
_entity_poly.type
_entity_poly.pdbx_seq_one_letter_code
_entity_poly.pdbx_strand_id
1 'polypeptide(L)'
;MKSRHILQWTVAMLLAVVTVLPAGAQYGNRGDKRYRDRYSRTNTYGDVVEIRLSEPGTLESKMPPEMVNKVRLLHIEGPMDSRDFKFLKKICDRSRCVDGRDKSVDNYIDVELERVRIMSAGSSGLFGSTGSHDVLDDALAYSSHLRSIVLPERLKRIGSNALHGCSQLEEVIMPPGVRSLGNDAFSGCHRLEFIVLPEGLQEIGQECFSGCEKLRNITIPRSVLEIGEKAFKGTALQHVTLPYGLTSLGSGAFDKTALIELDLPAATRIGDDYLGYMPKLQEIRVENGSRYYTYEDGVLYDNTGSALLLYPAGRNGVAVVPDGVETIGKYAFAGSAITAVDMPATVSTIGYRAFAESGIESVILPLSVTTVGESAFESCSRLQRAEMPGVKAMGKCAFKHCGSLKSFTTSPDITVIPQEAFEECKSLTSVKLPASVTTITMRAFKNCPAIADVEFPIGLTEIGKEAFEGCKALTAIDLPSALKSIGERAFKNCRGLSRVSLPEACKTLDKEAFRECTALAHVELGNVTSLGDNALRETAITVLVLPESVTHLGKKVAEKCKELTRIECHAVLPPTLDKESNSKIELRVPATSVSAYRSAKNWKNFKNILPLE
;
A
#
# COMPACT_ATOMS: atom_id res chain seq x y z
N MET A 1 -17.00 52.53 -11.93
CA MET A 1 -15.68 52.39 -12.53
C MET A 1 -14.88 51.22 -11.91
N LYS A 2 -15.44 50.00 -11.85
CA LYS A 2 -14.72 48.81 -11.34
C LYS A 2 -14.98 47.53 -12.17
N SER A 3 -15.49 47.67 -13.41
CA SER A 3 -15.86 46.52 -14.26
C SER A 3 -15.03 46.37 -15.55
N ARG A 4 -13.96 47.16 -15.74
CA ARG A 4 -13.14 47.11 -16.96
C ARG A 4 -11.77 46.42 -16.80
N HIS A 5 -11.34 46.09 -15.58
CA HIS A 5 -10.05 45.43 -15.37
C HIS A 5 -10.10 43.92 -15.28
N ILE A 6 -11.27 43.31 -15.10
CA ILE A 6 -11.42 41.86 -15.04
C ILE A 6 -11.46 41.24 -16.45
N LEU A 7 -11.91 42.00 -17.46
CA LEU A 7 -12.01 41.49 -18.83
C LEU A 7 -10.67 41.47 -19.60
N GLN A 8 -9.66 42.20 -19.15
CA GLN A 8 -8.34 42.22 -19.80
C GLN A 8 -7.40 41.10 -19.31
N TRP A 9 -7.63 40.56 -18.13
CA TRP A 9 -6.83 39.42 -17.61
C TRP A 9 -7.33 38.06 -18.12
N THR A 10 -8.63 37.94 -18.41
CA THR A 10 -9.21 36.71 -19.00
C THR A 10 -8.86 36.55 -20.47
N VAL A 11 -8.65 37.64 -21.22
CA VAL A 11 -8.21 37.56 -22.62
C VAL A 11 -6.71 37.30 -22.75
N ALA A 12 -5.89 37.75 -21.79
CA ALA A 12 -4.44 37.44 -21.78
C ALA A 12 -4.11 36.00 -21.37
N MET A 13 -4.94 35.34 -20.52
CA MET A 13 -4.79 33.94 -20.21
C MET A 13 -5.31 33.01 -21.32
N LEU A 14 -6.30 33.42 -22.08
CA LEU A 14 -6.82 32.65 -23.23
C LEU A 14 -5.90 32.71 -24.47
N LEU A 15 -4.96 33.66 -24.54
CA LEU A 15 -3.97 33.73 -25.63
C LEU A 15 -2.66 33.00 -25.36
N ALA A 16 -2.43 32.50 -24.13
CA ALA A 16 -1.25 31.73 -23.77
C ALA A 16 -1.45 30.19 -23.86
N VAL A 17 -2.67 29.71 -24.12
CA VAL A 17 -3.02 28.27 -24.16
C VAL A 17 -3.38 27.77 -25.58
N VAL A 18 -3.36 28.64 -26.59
CA VAL A 18 -3.66 28.24 -27.98
C VAL A 18 -2.45 28.50 -28.87
N THR A 19 -1.35 27.78 -28.65
CA THR A 19 -0.58 27.25 -29.76
C THR A 19 -1.00 25.81 -30.00
N VAL A 20 -2.24 25.65 -30.43
CA VAL A 20 -2.65 24.47 -31.21
C VAL A 20 -1.69 24.39 -32.39
N LEU A 21 -0.83 23.43 -32.41
CA LEU A 21 -0.17 23.00 -33.63
C LEU A 21 -1.29 22.71 -34.65
N PRO A 22 -1.24 23.29 -35.87
CA PRO A 22 -2.33 23.15 -36.82
C PRO A 22 -2.59 21.68 -37.09
N ALA A 23 -3.85 21.26 -36.99
CA ALA A 23 -4.35 20.02 -37.50
C ALA A 23 -3.98 19.94 -38.98
N GLY A 24 -3.01 19.11 -39.33
CA GLY A 24 -2.53 18.98 -40.69
C GLY A 24 -1.02 18.84 -40.84
N ALA A 25 -0.28 18.41 -39.81
CA ALA A 25 1.07 17.91 -40.05
C ALA A 25 0.94 16.59 -40.81
N GLN A 26 0.85 16.70 -42.14
CA GLN A 26 1.01 15.58 -43.05
C GLN A 26 2.30 14.84 -42.68
N TYR A 27 2.15 13.57 -42.33
CA TYR A 27 3.25 12.59 -42.28
C TYR A 27 3.82 12.44 -43.69
N GLY A 28 4.65 13.37 -44.06
CA GLY A 28 5.40 13.38 -45.30
C GLY A 28 6.78 13.93 -45.03
N ASN A 29 7.80 13.08 -45.03
CA ASN A 29 9.22 13.39 -45.25
C ASN A 29 9.87 14.52 -44.36
N ARG A 30 9.44 14.76 -43.12
CA ARG A 30 10.07 15.75 -42.21
C ARG A 30 10.86 15.15 -41.04
N GLY A 31 10.86 13.83 -40.83
CA GLY A 31 11.65 13.17 -39.78
C GLY A 31 13.15 13.31 -39.95
N ASP A 32 13.60 13.37 -41.20
CA ASP A 32 15.01 13.28 -41.58
C ASP A 32 15.85 14.53 -41.23
N LYS A 33 15.26 15.75 -41.23
CA LYS A 33 16.04 16.98 -41.06
C LYS A 33 16.20 17.42 -39.62
N ARG A 34 15.17 17.29 -38.79
CA ARG A 34 15.25 17.75 -37.37
C ARG A 34 16.10 16.83 -36.51
N TYR A 35 16.11 15.53 -36.80
CA TYR A 35 16.92 14.56 -36.08
C TYR A 35 18.39 14.71 -36.45
N ARG A 36 18.70 14.82 -37.73
CA ARG A 36 20.08 15.10 -38.23
C ARG A 36 20.60 16.44 -37.72
N ASP A 37 19.79 17.49 -37.62
CA ASP A 37 20.20 18.80 -37.13
C ASP A 37 20.49 18.83 -35.61
N ARG A 38 19.92 17.93 -34.82
CA ARG A 38 20.20 17.83 -33.39
C ARG A 38 21.56 17.15 -33.11
N TYR A 39 21.91 16.14 -33.92
CA TYR A 39 23.20 15.42 -33.82
C TYR A 39 24.34 16.12 -34.57
N SER A 40 24.06 16.95 -35.55
CA SER A 40 25.08 17.74 -36.23
C SER A 40 25.74 18.82 -35.39
N ARG A 41 25.14 19.15 -34.21
CA ARG A 41 25.69 20.15 -33.26
C ARG A 41 26.61 19.59 -32.17
N THR A 42 26.71 18.26 -32.03
CA THR A 42 27.68 17.62 -31.13
C THR A 42 28.64 16.78 -31.93
N ASN A 43 29.77 17.34 -32.27
CA ASN A 43 30.88 16.68 -32.99
C ASN A 43 31.42 15.49 -32.19
N THR A 44 30.90 14.27 -32.44
CA THR A 44 31.61 13.01 -32.17
C THR A 44 31.09 11.93 -33.14
N TYR A 45 31.70 11.86 -34.28
CA TYR A 45 31.42 10.92 -35.37
C TYR A 45 31.81 9.46 -35.09
N GLY A 46 32.10 9.08 -33.82
CA GLY A 46 32.65 7.76 -33.50
C GLY A 46 31.64 6.70 -33.03
N ASP A 47 30.42 7.07 -32.63
CA ASP A 47 29.53 6.24 -31.82
C ASP A 47 28.20 5.86 -32.52
N VAL A 48 28.14 5.94 -33.88
CA VAL A 48 27.00 5.57 -34.70
C VAL A 48 27.25 4.24 -35.40
N VAL A 49 26.28 3.32 -35.29
CA VAL A 49 26.32 2.01 -35.94
C VAL A 49 25.08 1.78 -36.79
N GLU A 50 25.25 1.52 -38.07
CA GLU A 50 24.15 1.15 -38.98
C GLU A 50 24.27 -0.32 -39.35
N ILE A 51 23.21 -1.11 -39.14
CA ILE A 51 23.19 -2.55 -39.42
C ILE A 51 22.01 -2.90 -40.33
N ARG A 52 22.28 -3.51 -41.43
CA ARG A 52 21.27 -4.09 -42.31
C ARG A 52 21.28 -5.63 -42.19
N LEU A 53 20.16 -6.17 -41.72
CA LEU A 53 19.96 -7.60 -41.53
C LEU A 53 19.35 -8.20 -42.82
N SER A 54 19.95 -9.26 -43.33
CA SER A 54 19.38 -10.09 -44.42
C SER A 54 18.54 -11.24 -43.89
N GLU A 55 18.85 -11.71 -42.68
CA GLU A 55 18.20 -12.84 -42.00
C GLU A 55 17.96 -12.51 -40.52
N PRO A 56 16.84 -12.98 -39.93
CA PRO A 56 16.56 -12.77 -38.51
C PRO A 56 17.53 -13.59 -37.64
N GLY A 57 17.80 -13.08 -36.41
CA GLY A 57 18.69 -13.71 -35.44
C GLY A 57 20.18 -13.49 -35.71
N THR A 58 20.55 -12.52 -36.57
CA THR A 58 21.94 -12.27 -36.94
C THR A 58 22.52 -10.97 -36.42
N LEU A 59 21.77 -10.19 -35.61
CA LEU A 59 22.22 -8.90 -35.09
C LEU A 59 23.54 -9.01 -34.30
N GLU A 60 23.67 -10.01 -33.41
CA GLU A 60 24.88 -10.21 -32.62
C GLU A 60 26.11 -10.44 -33.45
N SER A 61 25.99 -11.20 -34.56
CA SER A 61 27.11 -11.47 -35.46
C SER A 61 27.48 -10.30 -36.36
N LYS A 62 26.56 -9.36 -36.58
CA LYS A 62 26.77 -8.16 -37.41
C LYS A 62 27.26 -6.95 -36.61
N MET A 63 27.08 -6.97 -35.29
CA MET A 63 27.52 -5.88 -34.42
C MET A 63 29.02 -5.92 -34.19
N PRO A 64 29.77 -4.84 -34.51
CA PRO A 64 31.20 -4.78 -34.21
C PRO A 64 31.44 -4.94 -32.69
N PRO A 65 32.25 -5.91 -32.25
CA PRO A 65 32.43 -6.21 -30.83
C PRO A 65 32.93 -5.00 -30.02
N GLU A 66 33.78 -4.17 -30.60
CA GLU A 66 34.31 -2.95 -29.97
C GLU A 66 33.27 -1.85 -29.80
N MET A 67 32.14 -1.91 -30.53
CA MET A 67 31.06 -0.92 -30.47
C MET A 67 29.94 -1.30 -29.50
N VAL A 68 29.86 -2.55 -29.06
CA VAL A 68 28.78 -3.03 -28.17
C VAL A 68 28.58 -2.14 -26.93
N ASN A 69 29.69 -1.64 -26.35
CA ASN A 69 29.66 -0.80 -25.14
C ASN A 69 29.84 0.70 -25.43
N LYS A 70 30.03 1.08 -26.72
CA LYS A 70 30.31 2.49 -27.08
C LYS A 70 29.24 3.12 -27.96
N VAL A 71 28.41 2.31 -28.62
CA VAL A 71 27.38 2.82 -29.55
C VAL A 71 26.42 3.75 -28.82
N ARG A 72 26.18 4.92 -29.40
CA ARG A 72 25.21 5.91 -28.92
C ARG A 72 23.97 6.02 -29.80
N LEU A 73 24.13 5.76 -31.09
CA LEU A 73 23.03 5.66 -32.04
C LEU A 73 23.14 4.35 -32.79
N LEU A 74 22.12 3.52 -32.68
CA LEU A 74 22.02 2.24 -33.36
C LEU A 74 20.85 2.25 -34.32
N HIS A 75 21.15 2.24 -35.62
CA HIS A 75 20.16 2.12 -36.68
C HIS A 75 20.13 0.69 -37.21
N ILE A 76 18.94 0.05 -37.20
CA ILE A 76 18.77 -1.34 -37.66
C ILE A 76 17.69 -1.38 -38.73
N GLU A 77 17.99 -2.08 -39.84
CA GLU A 77 17.06 -2.35 -40.91
C GLU A 77 16.97 -3.86 -41.19
N GLY A 78 15.81 -4.33 -41.66
CA GLY A 78 15.60 -5.70 -42.10
C GLY A 78 14.83 -6.58 -41.13
N PRO A 79 14.85 -7.91 -41.29
CA PRO A 79 14.09 -8.82 -40.45
C PRO A 79 14.77 -9.03 -39.08
N MET A 80 14.02 -8.90 -38.01
CA MET A 80 14.45 -9.21 -36.62
C MET A 80 13.53 -10.24 -35.99
N ASP A 81 14.07 -11.11 -35.14
CA ASP A 81 13.30 -12.02 -34.29
C ASP A 81 13.66 -11.86 -32.80
N SER A 82 13.15 -12.75 -31.95
CA SER A 82 13.37 -12.72 -30.51
C SER A 82 14.84 -12.76 -30.08
N ARG A 83 15.71 -13.39 -30.89
CA ARG A 83 17.17 -13.48 -30.62
C ARG A 83 17.82 -12.11 -30.77
N ASP A 84 17.42 -11.38 -31.83
CA ASP A 84 17.92 -10.02 -32.09
C ASP A 84 17.48 -9.05 -31.01
N PHE A 85 16.21 -9.10 -30.60
CA PHE A 85 15.71 -8.26 -29.48
C PHE A 85 16.39 -8.58 -28.14
N LYS A 86 16.68 -9.87 -27.89
CA LYS A 86 17.43 -10.26 -26.68
C LYS A 86 18.86 -9.68 -26.69
N PHE A 87 19.52 -9.67 -27.85
CA PHE A 87 20.82 -9.04 -27.98
C PHE A 87 20.74 -7.52 -27.91
N LEU A 88 19.75 -6.89 -28.55
CA LEU A 88 19.49 -5.46 -28.47
C LEU A 88 19.25 -5.02 -27.00
N LYS A 89 18.45 -5.76 -26.26
CA LYS A 89 18.25 -5.54 -24.82
C LYS A 89 19.56 -5.56 -24.04
N LYS A 90 20.45 -6.52 -24.33
CA LYS A 90 21.79 -6.61 -23.73
C LYS A 90 22.63 -5.36 -24.01
N ILE A 91 22.54 -4.80 -25.23
CA ILE A 91 23.23 -3.55 -25.59
C ILE A 91 22.64 -2.37 -24.83
N CYS A 92 21.32 -2.32 -24.66
CA CYS A 92 20.59 -1.24 -23.98
C CYS A 92 20.65 -1.36 -22.45
N ASP A 93 21.03 -2.51 -21.89
CA ASP A 93 21.25 -2.73 -20.47
C ASP A 93 22.77 -2.89 -20.16
N ARG A 94 23.47 -1.77 -20.04
CA ARG A 94 24.92 -1.73 -19.80
C ARG A 94 25.30 -1.84 -18.32
N SER A 95 24.37 -2.16 -17.45
CA SER A 95 24.59 -2.27 -16.01
C SER A 95 25.71 -3.26 -15.61
N ARG A 96 26.07 -4.18 -16.51
CA ARG A 96 27.13 -5.19 -16.32
C ARG A 96 28.47 -4.87 -16.97
N CYS A 97 28.59 -3.74 -17.66
CA CYS A 97 29.81 -3.37 -18.41
C CYS A 97 30.58 -2.25 -17.75
N VAL A 98 30.82 -2.34 -16.42
CA VAL A 98 31.59 -1.33 -15.70
C VAL A 98 32.98 -1.87 -15.37
N ASP A 99 33.93 -1.67 -16.27
CA ASP A 99 35.31 -1.41 -15.85
C ASP A 99 35.32 -0.02 -15.23
N GLY A 100 35.54 0.05 -13.91
CA GLY A 100 35.35 1.16 -12.99
C GLY A 100 35.97 2.53 -13.33
N ARG A 101 35.89 2.98 -14.58
CA ARG A 101 36.42 4.26 -15.05
C ARG A 101 35.32 5.03 -15.77
N ASP A 102 34.90 6.07 -15.11
CA ASP A 102 34.08 7.19 -15.61
C ASP A 102 32.57 7.11 -15.36
N LYS A 103 32.17 7.59 -14.17
CA LYS A 103 30.76 7.87 -13.81
C LYS A 103 30.23 9.19 -14.37
N SER A 104 30.98 9.89 -15.22
CA SER A 104 30.74 11.29 -15.58
C SER A 104 30.26 11.52 -17.02
N VAL A 105 30.11 10.48 -17.84
CA VAL A 105 29.65 10.65 -19.24
C VAL A 105 28.29 10.02 -19.41
N ASP A 106 27.36 10.80 -19.97
CA ASP A 106 26.02 10.39 -20.44
C ASP A 106 26.12 9.15 -21.37
N ASN A 107 26.01 7.96 -20.78
CA ASN A 107 26.19 6.69 -21.50
C ASN A 107 24.85 6.16 -21.98
N TYR A 108 24.09 7.00 -22.67
CA TYR A 108 22.78 6.64 -23.23
C TYR A 108 22.89 6.11 -24.65
N ILE A 109 21.89 5.32 -25.06
CA ILE A 109 21.74 4.81 -26.41
C ILE A 109 20.38 5.22 -26.98
N ASP A 110 20.43 5.64 -28.23
CA ASP A 110 19.27 5.87 -29.09
C ASP A 110 19.16 4.72 -30.09
N VAL A 111 17.95 4.22 -30.33
CA VAL A 111 17.71 3.06 -31.17
C VAL A 111 16.67 3.40 -32.24
N GLU A 112 16.99 3.18 -33.49
CA GLU A 112 16.09 3.37 -34.64
C GLU A 112 15.76 2.02 -35.30
N LEU A 113 14.47 1.62 -35.22
CA LEU A 113 13.93 0.38 -35.75
C LEU A 113 12.88 0.60 -36.85
N GLU A 114 12.73 1.82 -37.38
CA GLU A 114 11.66 2.20 -38.31
C GLU A 114 11.49 1.19 -39.44
N ARG A 115 12.59 0.74 -40.06
CA ARG A 115 12.62 -0.20 -41.20
C ARG A 115 12.77 -1.67 -40.80
N VAL A 116 12.61 -1.99 -39.53
CA VAL A 116 12.63 -3.35 -39.01
C VAL A 116 11.31 -4.06 -39.35
N ARG A 117 11.42 -5.33 -39.75
CA ARG A 117 10.29 -6.25 -39.87
C ARG A 117 10.40 -7.30 -38.78
N ILE A 118 9.44 -7.31 -37.86
CA ILE A 118 9.40 -8.30 -36.78
C ILE A 118 8.97 -9.64 -37.34
N MET A 119 9.77 -10.66 -37.12
CA MET A 119 9.53 -12.04 -37.61
C MET A 119 9.21 -12.93 -36.40
N SER A 120 8.24 -13.86 -36.56
CA SER A 120 8.00 -14.85 -35.52
C SER A 120 9.17 -15.84 -35.47
N ALA A 121 9.86 -15.92 -34.34
CA ALA A 121 10.73 -17.06 -34.06
C ALA A 121 9.85 -18.22 -33.61
N GLY A 122 9.99 -19.39 -34.26
CA GLY A 122 9.23 -20.58 -33.89
C GLY A 122 9.27 -20.84 -32.36
N SER A 123 8.12 -21.00 -31.77
CA SER A 123 7.77 -21.59 -30.45
C SER A 123 8.48 -21.13 -29.18
N SER A 124 9.24 -20.07 -29.13
CA SER A 124 9.84 -19.58 -27.86
C SER A 124 9.48 -18.14 -27.54
N GLY A 125 8.41 -18.00 -26.86
CA GLY A 125 8.10 -17.17 -25.67
C GLY A 125 8.15 -15.65 -25.69
N LEU A 126 8.83 -14.94 -26.59
CA LEU A 126 8.93 -13.46 -26.55
C LEU A 126 7.88 -12.73 -27.40
N PHE A 127 7.20 -13.42 -28.26
CA PHE A 127 6.12 -12.91 -29.10
C PHE A 127 4.90 -13.80 -28.87
N GLY A 128 4.05 -13.49 -27.92
CA GLY A 128 2.88 -14.25 -27.49
C GLY A 128 2.30 -15.26 -28.48
N SER A 129 1.57 -16.24 -28.01
CA SER A 129 1.03 -17.40 -28.75
C SER A 129 0.07 -17.09 -29.93
N THR A 130 -0.07 -15.82 -30.33
CA THR A 130 -1.08 -15.36 -31.31
C THR A 130 -0.60 -15.32 -32.74
N GLY A 131 0.65 -15.70 -33.05
CA GLY A 131 1.15 -15.74 -34.43
C GLY A 131 1.19 -14.39 -35.17
N SER A 132 1.01 -13.30 -34.50
CA SER A 132 1.03 -11.94 -35.03
C SER A 132 2.46 -11.39 -34.98
N HIS A 133 2.98 -11.05 -36.15
CA HIS A 133 4.33 -10.49 -36.34
C HIS A 133 4.49 -9.05 -35.81
N ASP A 134 3.49 -8.52 -35.12
CA ASP A 134 3.33 -7.10 -34.82
C ASP A 134 3.38 -6.79 -33.31
N VAL A 135 3.90 -7.69 -32.47
CA VAL A 135 3.86 -7.55 -30.98
C VAL A 135 5.27 -7.61 -30.39
N LEU A 136 5.59 -6.67 -29.54
CA LEU A 136 6.87 -6.59 -28.80
C LEU A 136 6.62 -6.86 -27.29
N ASP A 137 6.26 -8.10 -26.90
CA ASP A 137 6.16 -8.45 -25.48
C ASP A 137 7.56 -8.56 -24.86
N ASP A 138 7.77 -7.95 -23.69
CA ASP A 138 9.02 -7.98 -22.89
C ASP A 138 10.31 -7.60 -23.65
N ALA A 139 10.21 -7.11 -24.88
CA ALA A 139 11.33 -7.04 -25.84
C ALA A 139 12.53 -6.24 -25.32
N LEU A 140 12.26 -5.08 -24.70
CA LEU A 140 13.30 -4.18 -24.20
C LEU A 140 13.10 -3.80 -22.73
N ALA A 141 12.32 -4.59 -21.98
CA ALA A 141 12.08 -4.33 -20.55
C ALA A 141 13.41 -4.20 -19.76
N TYR A 142 13.47 -3.21 -18.88
CA TYR A 142 14.66 -2.90 -18.05
C TYR A 142 15.91 -2.47 -18.83
N SER A 143 15.75 -1.93 -20.04
CA SER A 143 16.86 -1.35 -20.81
C SER A 143 17.28 -0.01 -20.18
N SER A 144 18.14 -0.10 -19.16
CA SER A 144 18.45 1.01 -18.23
C SER A 144 19.22 2.20 -18.87
N HIS A 145 19.75 2.04 -20.08
CA HIS A 145 20.49 3.08 -20.81
C HIS A 145 19.80 3.52 -22.09
N LEU A 146 18.64 2.95 -22.41
CA LEU A 146 17.84 3.37 -23.56
C LEU A 146 17.26 4.76 -23.30
N ARG A 147 17.63 5.76 -24.11
CA ARG A 147 17.16 7.14 -24.01
C ARG A 147 16.03 7.44 -24.98
N SER A 148 16.16 7.03 -26.22
CA SER A 148 15.12 7.20 -27.23
C SER A 148 14.99 5.96 -28.12
N ILE A 149 13.76 5.75 -28.63
CA ILE A 149 13.49 4.65 -29.57
C ILE A 149 12.50 5.07 -30.65
N VAL A 150 12.84 4.73 -31.90
CA VAL A 150 11.90 4.76 -33.03
C VAL A 150 11.42 3.34 -33.28
N LEU A 151 10.11 3.11 -33.09
CA LEU A 151 9.50 1.78 -33.26
C LEU A 151 9.24 1.42 -34.71
N PRO A 152 9.16 0.11 -35.06
CA PRO A 152 8.95 -0.37 -36.42
C PRO A 152 7.66 0.18 -37.06
N GLU A 153 7.76 0.66 -38.31
CA GLU A 153 6.66 1.32 -39.04
C GLU A 153 5.38 0.46 -39.16
N ARG A 154 5.53 -0.85 -39.25
CA ARG A 154 4.41 -1.79 -39.43
C ARG A 154 3.78 -2.30 -38.16
N LEU A 155 4.25 -1.84 -37.00
CA LEU A 155 3.79 -2.29 -35.71
C LEU A 155 2.29 -1.98 -35.52
N LYS A 156 1.50 -2.96 -35.07
CA LYS A 156 0.07 -2.83 -34.78
C LYS A 156 -0.23 -2.81 -33.29
N ARG A 157 0.63 -3.41 -32.50
CA ARG A 157 0.48 -3.51 -31.05
C ARG A 157 1.84 -3.39 -30.37
N ILE A 158 1.90 -2.61 -29.31
CA ILE A 158 3.01 -2.66 -28.36
C ILE A 158 2.60 -3.66 -27.29
N GLY A 159 3.42 -4.67 -27.09
CA GLY A 159 3.12 -5.79 -26.20
C GLY A 159 3.25 -5.44 -24.73
N SER A 160 2.88 -6.39 -23.88
CA SER A 160 3.02 -6.25 -22.43
C SER A 160 4.50 -6.14 -22.05
N ASN A 161 4.81 -5.26 -21.07
CA ASN A 161 6.17 -5.00 -20.59
C ASN A 161 7.18 -4.57 -21.67
N ALA A 162 6.77 -4.18 -22.86
CA ALA A 162 7.69 -3.97 -23.99
C ALA A 162 8.88 -3.07 -23.66
N LEU A 163 8.64 -1.98 -22.92
CA LEU A 163 9.64 -1.01 -22.48
C LEU A 163 9.55 -0.79 -20.94
N HIS A 164 8.99 -1.76 -20.21
CA HIS A 164 8.85 -1.70 -18.75
C HIS A 164 10.20 -1.44 -18.07
N GLY A 165 10.24 -0.49 -17.14
CA GLY A 165 11.44 -0.19 -16.35
C GLY A 165 12.60 0.44 -17.14
N CYS A 166 12.36 0.96 -18.35
CA CYS A 166 13.36 1.75 -19.09
C CYS A 166 13.49 3.14 -18.43
N SER A 167 14.17 3.20 -17.29
CA SER A 167 14.19 4.37 -16.40
C SER A 167 14.79 5.64 -17.02
N GLN A 168 15.59 5.51 -18.06
CA GLN A 168 16.24 6.63 -18.76
C GLN A 168 15.53 7.00 -20.08
N LEU A 169 14.45 6.31 -20.44
CA LEU A 169 13.71 6.56 -21.66
C LEU A 169 13.03 7.94 -21.61
N GLU A 170 13.38 8.82 -22.54
CA GLU A 170 12.88 10.19 -22.65
C GLU A 170 11.90 10.35 -23.82
N GLU A 171 12.11 9.61 -24.91
CA GLU A 171 11.33 9.77 -26.14
C GLU A 171 11.01 8.41 -26.80
N VAL A 172 9.77 8.26 -27.24
CA VAL A 172 9.31 7.13 -28.05
C VAL A 172 8.59 7.65 -29.28
N ILE A 173 9.08 7.26 -30.46
CA ILE A 173 8.40 7.55 -31.73
C ILE A 173 7.59 6.32 -32.13
N MET A 174 6.26 6.47 -32.06
CA MET A 174 5.29 5.42 -32.34
C MET A 174 4.80 5.49 -33.78
N PRO A 175 4.71 4.36 -34.49
CA PRO A 175 4.15 4.36 -35.83
C PRO A 175 2.62 4.57 -35.80
N PRO A 176 2.04 5.15 -36.87
CA PRO A 176 0.60 5.46 -36.94
C PRO A 176 -0.31 4.22 -36.97
N GLY A 177 0.28 3.05 -37.18
CA GLY A 177 -0.43 1.77 -37.30
C GLY A 177 -0.88 1.17 -35.98
N VAL A 178 -0.33 1.62 -34.82
CA VAL A 178 -0.59 1.02 -33.50
C VAL A 178 -2.04 1.23 -33.08
N ARG A 179 -2.68 0.14 -32.61
CA ARG A 179 -4.08 0.09 -32.17
C ARG A 179 -4.22 -0.20 -30.68
N SER A 180 -3.23 -0.84 -30.04
CA SER A 180 -3.25 -1.12 -28.61
C SER A 180 -1.88 -1.05 -27.97
N LEU A 181 -1.86 -0.59 -26.72
CA LEU A 181 -0.71 -0.63 -25.83
C LEU A 181 -0.98 -1.70 -24.76
N GLY A 182 -0.07 -2.65 -24.61
CA GLY A 182 -0.18 -3.75 -23.65
C GLY A 182 0.00 -3.30 -22.21
N ASN A 183 -0.26 -4.22 -21.29
CA ASN A 183 -0.07 -3.99 -19.86
C ASN A 183 1.40 -3.68 -19.55
N ASP A 184 1.62 -2.71 -18.67
CA ASP A 184 2.96 -2.28 -18.24
C ASP A 184 3.90 -1.84 -19.39
N ALA A 185 3.40 -1.55 -20.58
CA ALA A 185 4.23 -1.33 -21.77
C ALA A 185 5.32 -0.25 -21.55
N PHE A 186 5.04 0.81 -20.78
CA PHE A 186 5.96 1.90 -20.42
C PHE A 186 6.06 2.10 -18.90
N SER A 187 5.59 1.16 -18.11
CA SER A 187 5.60 1.25 -16.65
C SER A 187 7.03 1.44 -16.13
N GLY A 188 7.24 2.42 -15.22
CA GLY A 188 8.55 2.73 -14.66
C GLY A 188 9.52 3.47 -15.61
N CYS A 189 9.02 4.05 -16.72
CA CYS A 189 9.81 4.95 -17.55
C CYS A 189 9.88 6.35 -16.91
N HIS A 190 10.65 6.48 -15.81
CA HIS A 190 10.66 7.68 -14.95
C HIS A 190 11.01 8.99 -15.68
N ARG A 191 11.77 8.92 -16.78
CA ARG A 191 12.19 10.09 -17.55
C ARG A 191 11.32 10.40 -18.77
N LEU A 192 10.31 9.58 -19.07
CA LEU A 192 9.44 9.81 -20.23
C LEU A 192 8.63 11.10 -20.03
N GLU A 193 8.96 12.14 -20.80
CA GLU A 193 8.30 13.46 -20.71
C GLU A 193 7.19 13.62 -21.72
N PHE A 194 7.39 13.07 -22.91
CA PHE A 194 6.48 13.22 -24.05
C PHE A 194 6.29 11.89 -24.76
N ILE A 195 5.05 11.62 -25.14
CA ILE A 195 4.70 10.52 -26.02
C ILE A 195 3.53 10.93 -26.89
N VAL A 196 3.62 10.68 -28.18
CA VAL A 196 2.53 10.94 -29.12
C VAL A 196 1.82 9.62 -29.40
N LEU A 197 0.56 9.55 -28.98
CA LEU A 197 -0.29 8.40 -29.25
C LEU A 197 -0.90 8.52 -30.65
N PRO A 198 -0.92 7.44 -31.47
CA PRO A 198 -1.46 7.48 -32.82
C PRO A 198 -2.99 7.60 -32.82
N GLU A 199 -3.53 8.33 -33.78
CA GLU A 199 -4.98 8.61 -33.92
C GLU A 199 -5.88 7.37 -34.08
N GLY A 200 -5.32 6.20 -34.34
CA GLY A 200 -6.07 4.95 -34.42
C GLY A 200 -5.99 4.07 -33.18
N LEU A 201 -5.37 4.54 -32.10
CA LEU A 201 -5.23 3.80 -30.85
C LEU A 201 -6.61 3.57 -30.22
N GLN A 202 -6.91 2.33 -29.81
CA GLN A 202 -8.20 1.93 -29.23
C GLN A 202 -8.10 1.57 -27.75
N GLU A 203 -6.94 1.07 -27.32
CA GLU A 203 -6.75 0.52 -25.98
C GLU A 203 -5.43 0.98 -25.37
N ILE A 204 -5.47 1.42 -24.10
CA ILE A 204 -4.31 1.65 -23.23
C ILE A 204 -4.39 0.64 -22.10
N GLY A 205 -3.44 -0.31 -22.03
CA GLY A 205 -3.45 -1.42 -21.08
C GLY A 205 -3.27 -1.03 -19.63
N GLN A 206 -3.42 -2.02 -18.75
CA GLN A 206 -3.20 -1.89 -17.31
C GLN A 206 -1.78 -1.41 -17.03
N GLU A 207 -1.63 -0.46 -16.08
CA GLU A 207 -0.35 0.10 -15.64
C GLU A 207 0.57 0.60 -16.78
N CYS A 208 0.02 0.83 -17.97
CA CYS A 208 0.78 1.13 -19.19
C CYS A 208 1.81 2.27 -19.00
N PHE A 209 1.43 3.36 -18.32
CA PHE A 209 2.30 4.51 -18.00
C PHE A 209 2.52 4.69 -16.49
N SER A 210 2.29 3.64 -15.69
CA SER A 210 2.47 3.70 -14.25
C SER A 210 3.91 4.07 -13.90
N GLY A 211 4.10 5.08 -13.04
CA GLY A 211 5.44 5.53 -12.64
C GLY A 211 6.21 6.34 -13.70
N CYS A 212 5.56 6.81 -14.77
CA CYS A 212 6.16 7.79 -15.67
C CYS A 212 6.15 9.19 -15.02
N GLU A 213 7.02 9.40 -14.03
CA GLU A 213 6.99 10.55 -13.11
C GLU A 213 7.16 11.92 -13.79
N LYS A 214 7.75 11.94 -14.99
CA LYS A 214 7.93 13.17 -15.76
C LYS A 214 6.87 13.41 -16.82
N LEU A 215 5.95 12.48 -17.04
CA LEU A 215 4.87 12.64 -18.02
C LEU A 215 3.84 13.65 -17.52
N ARG A 216 3.91 14.88 -18.03
CA ARG A 216 3.06 16.01 -17.61
C ARG A 216 1.86 16.23 -18.49
N ASN A 217 1.97 15.85 -19.76
CA ASN A 217 0.94 16.05 -20.77
C ASN A 217 0.85 14.82 -21.65
N ILE A 218 -0.36 14.42 -21.97
CA ILE A 218 -0.66 13.38 -22.94
C ILE A 218 -1.96 13.75 -23.66
N THR A 219 -1.97 13.58 -24.98
CA THR A 219 -3.20 13.68 -25.76
C THR A 219 -3.73 12.27 -26.00
N ILE A 220 -4.89 11.97 -25.45
CA ILE A 220 -5.56 10.68 -25.66
C ILE A 220 -6.38 10.79 -26.94
N PRO A 221 -6.09 9.96 -27.98
CA PRO A 221 -6.82 10.03 -29.25
C PRO A 221 -8.32 9.72 -29.09
N ARG A 222 -9.14 10.32 -29.95
CA ARG A 222 -10.60 10.14 -29.95
C ARG A 222 -11.04 8.69 -30.18
N SER A 223 -10.17 7.86 -30.75
CA SER A 223 -10.40 6.46 -31.03
C SER A 223 -10.25 5.55 -29.81
N VAL A 224 -9.70 6.04 -28.68
CA VAL A 224 -9.50 5.24 -27.48
C VAL A 224 -10.86 4.98 -26.82
N LEU A 225 -11.15 3.70 -26.61
CA LEU A 225 -12.38 3.19 -26.01
C LEU A 225 -12.16 2.65 -24.60
N GLU A 226 -10.93 2.21 -24.29
CA GLU A 226 -10.59 1.56 -23.03
C GLU A 226 -9.26 2.06 -22.49
N ILE A 227 -9.24 2.39 -21.20
CA ILE A 227 -8.05 2.72 -20.41
C ILE A 227 -8.00 1.74 -19.22
N GLY A 228 -6.92 1.01 -19.09
CA GLY A 228 -6.74 -0.05 -18.10
C GLY A 228 -6.57 0.44 -16.65
N GLU A 229 -6.57 -0.52 -15.73
CA GLU A 229 -6.33 -0.29 -14.30
C GLU A 229 -4.98 0.40 -14.10
N LYS A 230 -4.95 1.46 -13.27
CA LYS A 230 -3.73 2.21 -12.91
C LYS A 230 -2.91 2.72 -14.10
N ALA A 231 -3.51 2.86 -15.28
CA ALA A 231 -2.80 3.15 -16.53
C ALA A 231 -1.87 4.37 -16.45
N PHE A 232 -2.24 5.41 -15.69
CA PHE A 232 -1.46 6.64 -15.51
C PHE A 232 -1.02 6.88 -14.05
N LYS A 233 -1.02 5.84 -13.23
CA LYS A 233 -0.67 5.95 -11.81
C LYS A 233 0.72 6.57 -11.62
N GLY A 234 0.80 7.59 -10.74
CA GLY A 234 2.08 8.22 -10.38
C GLY A 234 2.72 9.03 -11.50
N THR A 235 1.96 9.43 -12.53
CA THR A 235 2.41 10.40 -13.53
C THR A 235 2.25 11.83 -13.03
N ALA A 236 2.96 12.78 -13.65
CA ALA A 236 2.86 14.20 -13.32
C ALA A 236 1.75 14.94 -14.10
N LEU A 237 0.76 14.22 -14.66
CA LEU A 237 -0.34 14.80 -15.42
C LEU A 237 -1.11 15.80 -14.57
N GLN A 238 -1.25 17.04 -15.09
CA GLN A 238 -2.04 18.11 -14.47
C GLN A 238 -3.41 18.26 -15.14
N HIS A 239 -3.48 17.95 -16.41
CA HIS A 239 -4.70 17.99 -17.22
C HIS A 239 -4.72 16.78 -18.15
N VAL A 240 -5.91 16.24 -18.37
CA VAL A 240 -6.17 15.19 -19.35
C VAL A 240 -7.56 15.41 -19.94
N THR A 241 -7.68 15.26 -21.25
CA THR A 241 -8.98 15.25 -21.92
C THR A 241 -9.31 13.81 -22.29
N LEU A 242 -10.37 13.28 -21.72
CA LEU A 242 -10.86 11.94 -22.05
C LEU A 242 -11.71 11.99 -23.33
N PRO A 243 -11.56 11.03 -24.24
CA PRO A 243 -12.35 10.99 -25.46
C PRO A 243 -13.83 10.68 -25.12
N TYR A 244 -14.76 11.37 -25.76
CA TYR A 244 -16.20 11.20 -25.50
C TYR A 244 -16.70 9.76 -25.76
N GLY A 245 -15.99 8.99 -26.60
CA GLY A 245 -16.27 7.58 -26.89
C GLY A 245 -15.71 6.59 -25.87
N LEU A 246 -15.02 7.06 -24.83
CA LEU A 246 -14.45 6.19 -23.80
C LEU A 246 -15.55 5.43 -23.07
N THR A 247 -15.49 4.10 -23.08
CA THR A 247 -16.48 3.23 -22.43
C THR A 247 -16.00 2.62 -21.14
N SER A 248 -14.67 2.42 -20.99
CA SER A 248 -14.07 1.78 -19.83
C SER A 248 -12.88 2.56 -19.32
N LEU A 249 -12.90 2.89 -18.03
CA LEU A 249 -11.80 3.50 -17.29
C LEU A 249 -11.47 2.61 -16.09
N GLY A 250 -10.31 1.99 -16.11
CA GLY A 250 -9.88 1.02 -15.10
C GLY A 250 -9.75 1.61 -13.71
N SER A 251 -9.87 0.74 -12.70
CA SER A 251 -9.73 1.11 -11.29
C SER A 251 -8.41 1.82 -11.02
N GLY A 252 -8.46 3.00 -10.38
CA GLY A 252 -7.26 3.78 -10.05
C GLY A 252 -6.47 4.30 -11.25
N ALA A 253 -7.11 4.46 -12.42
CA ALA A 253 -6.43 4.87 -13.66
C ALA A 253 -5.54 6.11 -13.49
N PHE A 254 -5.94 7.05 -12.62
CA PHE A 254 -5.23 8.30 -12.32
C PHE A 254 -4.67 8.37 -10.89
N ASP A 255 -4.49 7.21 -10.23
CA ASP A 255 -3.96 7.18 -8.87
C ASP A 255 -2.60 7.91 -8.77
N LYS A 256 -2.46 8.81 -7.78
CA LYS A 256 -1.25 9.60 -7.51
C LYS A 256 -0.80 10.51 -8.67
N THR A 257 -1.75 10.97 -9.50
CA THR A 257 -1.48 12.02 -10.50
C THR A 257 -1.60 13.42 -9.89
N ALA A 258 -1.17 14.44 -10.64
CA ALA A 258 -1.28 15.84 -10.26
C ALA A 258 -2.51 16.55 -10.89
N LEU A 259 -3.53 15.79 -11.33
CA LEU A 259 -4.73 16.33 -11.95
C LEU A 259 -5.43 17.35 -11.06
N ILE A 260 -5.86 18.46 -11.66
CA ILE A 260 -6.57 19.56 -11.00
C ILE A 260 -8.08 19.43 -11.23
N GLU A 261 -8.46 19.00 -12.43
CA GLU A 261 -9.85 18.76 -12.82
C GLU A 261 -9.94 17.50 -13.69
N LEU A 262 -11.12 16.88 -13.72
CA LEU A 262 -11.39 15.71 -14.55
C LEU A 262 -12.82 15.74 -15.06
N ASP A 263 -12.99 15.72 -16.39
CA ASP A 263 -14.28 15.59 -17.05
C ASP A 263 -14.49 14.12 -17.49
N LEU A 264 -15.54 13.47 -16.98
CA LEU A 264 -15.90 12.10 -17.31
C LEU A 264 -16.94 12.07 -18.44
N PRO A 265 -16.65 11.41 -19.56
CA PRO A 265 -17.63 11.21 -20.63
C PRO A 265 -18.82 10.38 -20.16
N ALA A 266 -20.01 10.65 -20.70
CA ALA A 266 -21.27 10.02 -20.27
C ALA A 266 -21.29 8.50 -20.37
N ALA A 267 -20.60 7.92 -21.36
CA ALA A 267 -20.54 6.48 -21.60
C ALA A 267 -19.54 5.74 -20.71
N THR A 268 -18.68 6.46 -19.98
CA THR A 268 -17.56 5.87 -19.25
C THR A 268 -18.03 5.15 -17.99
N ARG A 269 -17.62 3.89 -17.84
CA ARG A 269 -17.73 3.12 -16.60
C ARG A 269 -16.37 3.03 -15.91
N ILE A 270 -16.33 3.32 -14.62
CA ILE A 270 -15.13 3.27 -13.78
C ILE A 270 -15.03 1.88 -13.14
N GLY A 271 -13.87 1.25 -13.23
CA GLY A 271 -13.61 -0.03 -12.56
C GLY A 271 -13.64 0.12 -11.03
N ASP A 272 -14.37 -0.77 -10.35
CA ASP A 272 -14.55 -0.75 -8.89
C ASP A 272 -15.02 0.60 -8.31
N ASP A 273 -15.60 1.49 -9.15
CA ASP A 273 -15.99 2.85 -8.79
C ASP A 273 -14.86 3.66 -8.11
N TYR A 274 -13.60 3.37 -8.48
CA TYR A 274 -12.42 4.01 -7.92
C TYR A 274 -11.50 4.59 -8.99
N LEU A 275 -11.42 5.93 -9.06
CA LEU A 275 -10.57 6.65 -10.02
C LEU A 275 -9.10 6.77 -9.60
N GLY A 276 -8.81 6.68 -8.31
CA GLY A 276 -7.50 6.90 -7.74
C GLY A 276 -7.46 8.08 -6.77
N TYR A 277 -6.42 8.12 -5.95
CA TYR A 277 -6.09 9.26 -5.10
C TYR A 277 -5.37 10.33 -5.93
N MET A 278 -6.00 11.50 -6.08
CA MET A 278 -5.49 12.65 -6.85
C MET A 278 -5.34 13.85 -5.92
N PRO A 279 -4.13 14.08 -5.34
CA PRO A 279 -3.94 15.04 -4.23
C PRO A 279 -4.21 16.51 -4.60
N LYS A 280 -4.25 16.85 -5.89
CA LYS A 280 -4.49 18.22 -6.36
C LYS A 280 -5.87 18.42 -6.97
N LEU A 281 -6.68 17.37 -7.07
CA LEU A 281 -7.99 17.45 -7.70
C LEU A 281 -8.90 18.42 -6.95
N GLN A 282 -9.47 19.39 -7.66
CA GLN A 282 -10.40 20.39 -7.14
C GLN A 282 -11.83 20.11 -7.55
N GLU A 283 -12.02 19.51 -8.72
CA GLU A 283 -13.33 19.31 -9.31
C GLU A 283 -13.36 18.08 -10.22
N ILE A 284 -14.49 17.36 -10.18
CA ILE A 284 -14.84 16.35 -11.17
C ILE A 284 -16.21 16.69 -11.74
N ARG A 285 -16.36 16.54 -13.04
CA ARG A 285 -17.61 16.75 -13.77
C ARG A 285 -17.98 15.48 -14.52
N VAL A 286 -19.25 15.27 -14.74
CA VAL A 286 -19.78 14.15 -15.53
C VAL A 286 -20.58 14.73 -16.69
N GLU A 287 -20.32 14.28 -17.91
CA GLU A 287 -21.08 14.70 -19.09
C GLU A 287 -22.56 14.29 -18.94
N ASN A 288 -23.45 15.18 -19.42
CA ASN A 288 -24.89 14.94 -19.35
C ASN A 288 -25.29 13.63 -20.03
N GLY A 289 -26.23 12.89 -19.41
CA GLY A 289 -26.74 11.62 -19.93
C GLY A 289 -25.98 10.39 -19.48
N SER A 290 -25.05 10.51 -18.54
CA SER A 290 -24.41 9.35 -17.93
C SER A 290 -25.45 8.44 -17.26
N ARG A 291 -25.28 7.11 -17.45
CA ARG A 291 -26.10 6.07 -16.81
C ARG A 291 -25.49 5.56 -15.49
N TYR A 292 -24.26 5.95 -15.22
CA TYR A 292 -23.44 5.37 -14.16
C TYR A 292 -23.22 6.33 -13.00
N TYR A 293 -23.08 7.63 -13.31
CA TYR A 293 -22.65 8.63 -12.34
C TYR A 293 -23.42 9.92 -12.49
N THR A 294 -23.49 10.65 -11.39
CA THR A 294 -23.87 12.05 -11.32
C THR A 294 -22.82 12.84 -10.55
N TYR A 295 -22.88 14.16 -10.61
CA TYR A 295 -22.02 15.03 -9.82
C TYR A 295 -22.80 16.23 -9.29
N GLU A 296 -22.39 16.68 -8.12
CA GLU A 296 -22.91 17.89 -7.50
C GLU A 296 -21.74 18.63 -6.84
N ASP A 297 -21.66 19.93 -7.04
CA ASP A 297 -20.56 20.76 -6.54
C ASP A 297 -19.16 20.12 -6.76
N GLY A 298 -18.93 19.55 -7.94
CA GLY A 298 -17.65 18.92 -8.31
C GLY A 298 -17.26 17.66 -7.54
N VAL A 299 -18.21 17.03 -6.85
CA VAL A 299 -18.09 15.74 -6.14
C VAL A 299 -18.80 14.67 -6.98
N LEU A 300 -18.21 13.48 -7.05
CA LEU A 300 -18.75 12.35 -7.81
C LEU A 300 -19.63 11.46 -6.95
N TYR A 301 -20.78 11.09 -7.50
CA TYR A 301 -21.73 10.16 -6.90
C TYR A 301 -22.10 9.04 -7.88
N ASP A 302 -22.68 7.96 -7.36
CA ASP A 302 -23.38 6.99 -8.20
C ASP A 302 -24.56 7.66 -8.93
N ASN A 303 -25.20 6.94 -9.86
CA ASN A 303 -26.28 7.50 -10.67
C ASN A 303 -27.56 7.84 -9.89
N THR A 304 -27.69 7.33 -8.67
CA THR A 304 -28.81 7.61 -7.77
C THR A 304 -28.55 8.77 -6.82
N GLY A 305 -27.29 9.17 -6.67
CA GLY A 305 -26.85 10.15 -5.66
C GLY A 305 -26.73 9.57 -4.26
N SER A 306 -26.99 8.25 -4.08
CA SER A 306 -26.98 7.61 -2.77
C SER A 306 -25.59 7.21 -2.25
N ALA A 307 -24.61 7.08 -3.15
CA ALA A 307 -23.23 6.80 -2.78
C ALA A 307 -22.29 7.93 -3.23
N LEU A 308 -21.56 8.53 -2.29
CA LEU A 308 -20.47 9.46 -2.58
C LEU A 308 -19.23 8.64 -2.97
N LEU A 309 -18.81 8.74 -4.23
CA LEU A 309 -17.72 7.91 -4.78
C LEU A 309 -16.37 8.60 -4.74
N LEU A 310 -16.32 9.93 -4.97
CA LEU A 310 -15.08 10.68 -4.93
C LEU A 310 -15.30 12.13 -4.50
N TYR A 311 -14.66 12.52 -3.41
CA TYR A 311 -14.48 13.90 -2.98
C TYR A 311 -13.10 14.39 -3.45
N PRO A 312 -13.00 15.54 -4.14
CA PRO A 312 -11.72 16.04 -4.65
C PRO A 312 -10.70 16.28 -3.54
N ALA A 313 -9.60 15.51 -3.56
CA ALA A 313 -8.64 15.48 -2.46
C ALA A 313 -7.83 16.78 -2.29
N GLY A 314 -7.79 17.63 -3.31
CA GLY A 314 -7.15 18.96 -3.26
C GLY A 314 -7.95 20.01 -2.51
N ARG A 315 -9.23 19.74 -2.18
CA ARG A 315 -10.07 20.64 -1.38
C ARG A 315 -9.69 20.54 0.09
N ASN A 316 -9.80 21.66 0.81
CA ASN A 316 -9.49 21.76 2.23
C ASN A 316 -10.70 22.25 3.03
N GLY A 317 -10.56 22.30 4.37
CA GLY A 317 -11.61 22.78 5.27
C GLY A 317 -12.62 21.69 5.63
N VAL A 318 -13.88 22.07 5.79
CA VAL A 318 -14.97 21.16 6.15
C VAL A 318 -15.67 20.67 4.90
N ALA A 319 -15.76 19.36 4.73
CA ALA A 319 -16.56 18.77 3.68
C ALA A 319 -18.01 18.59 4.17
N VAL A 320 -18.98 18.96 3.34
CA VAL A 320 -20.41 18.74 3.61
C VAL A 320 -20.90 17.62 2.70
N VAL A 321 -21.47 16.57 3.29
CA VAL A 321 -22.11 15.47 2.55
C VAL A 321 -23.60 15.81 2.42
N PRO A 322 -24.17 15.84 1.20
CA PRO A 322 -25.58 16.19 0.99
C PRO A 322 -26.55 15.20 1.64
N ASP A 323 -27.76 15.69 1.95
CA ASP A 323 -28.88 14.81 2.32
C ASP A 323 -29.20 13.82 1.21
N GLY A 324 -29.56 12.58 1.58
CA GLY A 324 -29.84 11.49 0.63
C GLY A 324 -28.65 10.59 0.35
N VAL A 325 -27.42 10.99 0.72
CA VAL A 325 -26.27 10.09 0.67
C VAL A 325 -26.40 9.05 1.79
N GLU A 326 -26.36 7.78 1.44
CA GLU A 326 -26.45 6.64 2.35
C GLU A 326 -25.09 5.97 2.58
N THR A 327 -24.20 6.07 1.61
CA THR A 327 -22.88 5.42 1.64
C THR A 327 -21.77 6.39 1.29
N ILE A 328 -20.74 6.44 2.15
CA ILE A 328 -19.44 7.00 1.78
C ILE A 328 -18.62 5.87 1.13
N GLY A 329 -18.37 6.00 -0.16
CA GLY A 329 -17.77 4.97 -0.99
C GLY A 329 -16.32 4.62 -0.60
N LYS A 330 -15.82 3.58 -1.24
CA LYS A 330 -14.44 3.11 -1.14
C LYS A 330 -13.47 4.23 -1.57
N TYR A 331 -12.51 4.58 -0.69
CA TYR A 331 -11.53 5.67 -0.90
C TYR A 331 -12.12 7.07 -1.14
N ALA A 332 -13.38 7.32 -0.89
CA ALA A 332 -14.09 8.53 -1.27
C ALA A 332 -13.41 9.84 -0.82
N PHE A 333 -12.83 9.87 0.37
CA PHE A 333 -12.06 10.99 0.95
C PHE A 333 -10.59 10.65 1.17
N ALA A 334 -10.09 9.56 0.59
CA ALA A 334 -8.72 9.14 0.85
C ALA A 334 -7.70 10.22 0.47
N GLY A 335 -6.77 10.50 1.39
CA GLY A 335 -5.72 11.50 1.20
C GLY A 335 -6.20 12.94 1.09
N SER A 336 -7.51 13.23 1.26
CA SER A 336 -8.04 14.59 1.19
C SER A 336 -7.46 15.51 2.26
N ALA A 337 -7.35 16.81 1.92
CA ALA A 337 -6.86 17.83 2.83
C ALA A 337 -7.95 18.41 3.77
N ILE A 338 -9.13 17.78 3.82
CA ILE A 338 -10.23 18.21 4.69
C ILE A 338 -9.83 18.10 6.16
N THR A 339 -10.37 18.99 7.00
CA THR A 339 -10.13 18.96 8.45
C THR A 339 -11.29 18.34 9.23
N ALA A 340 -12.49 18.35 8.67
CA ALA A 340 -13.69 17.74 9.22
C ALA A 340 -14.67 17.37 8.11
N VAL A 341 -15.65 16.56 8.45
CA VAL A 341 -16.74 16.18 7.55
C VAL A 341 -18.07 16.33 8.30
N ASP A 342 -19.04 17.01 7.68
CA ASP A 342 -20.42 17.09 8.13
C ASP A 342 -21.24 16.05 7.36
N MET A 343 -21.81 15.09 8.08
CA MET A 343 -22.53 13.94 7.52
C MET A 343 -24.00 13.99 7.91
N PRO A 344 -24.94 13.85 6.96
CA PRO A 344 -26.37 13.79 7.23
C PRO A 344 -26.76 12.47 7.93
N ALA A 345 -27.91 12.47 8.56
CA ALA A 345 -28.47 11.27 9.21
C ALA A 345 -28.89 10.15 8.23
N THR A 346 -28.77 10.36 6.94
CA THR A 346 -28.99 9.34 5.91
C THR A 346 -27.82 8.40 5.74
N VAL A 347 -26.58 8.83 6.10
CA VAL A 347 -25.37 7.99 5.95
C VAL A 347 -25.45 6.83 6.93
N SER A 348 -25.35 5.61 6.41
CA SER A 348 -25.38 4.35 7.16
C SER A 348 -24.07 3.57 7.11
N THR A 349 -23.27 3.79 6.07
CA THR A 349 -22.07 3.00 5.78
C THR A 349 -20.87 3.88 5.41
N ILE A 350 -19.74 3.63 6.06
CA ILE A 350 -18.42 4.14 5.67
C ILE A 350 -17.65 3.01 5.00
N GLY A 351 -17.22 3.20 3.75
CA GLY A 351 -16.58 2.18 2.92
C GLY A 351 -15.12 1.87 3.27
N TYR A 352 -14.57 0.92 2.52
CA TYR A 352 -13.16 0.55 2.61
C TYR A 352 -12.24 1.75 2.35
N ARG A 353 -11.30 2.04 3.28
CA ARG A 353 -10.35 3.16 3.18
C ARG A 353 -10.98 4.53 2.87
N ALA A 354 -12.23 4.73 3.21
CA ALA A 354 -12.99 5.91 2.81
C ALA A 354 -12.32 7.25 3.18
N PHE A 355 -11.67 7.33 4.33
CA PHE A 355 -10.93 8.49 4.82
C PHE A 355 -9.43 8.22 5.03
N ALA A 356 -8.90 7.10 4.52
CA ALA A 356 -7.50 6.74 4.74
C ALA A 356 -6.55 7.88 4.31
N GLU A 357 -5.54 8.15 5.15
CA GLU A 357 -4.52 9.19 4.90
C GLU A 357 -5.09 10.63 4.78
N SER A 358 -6.37 10.86 5.15
CA SER A 358 -6.99 12.19 5.10
C SER A 358 -6.48 13.11 6.22
N GLY A 359 -6.65 14.42 6.00
CA GLY A 359 -6.25 15.48 6.93
C GLY A 359 -7.21 15.71 8.09
N ILE A 360 -8.26 14.88 8.26
CA ILE A 360 -9.30 15.11 9.25
C ILE A 360 -8.72 15.17 10.68
N GLU A 361 -9.21 16.13 11.48
CA GLU A 361 -8.77 16.35 12.85
C GLU A 361 -9.75 15.77 13.87
N SER A 362 -11.02 15.67 13.49
CA SER A 362 -12.07 15.02 14.29
C SER A 362 -13.12 14.40 13.39
N VAL A 363 -13.72 13.32 13.87
CA VAL A 363 -14.88 12.69 13.21
C VAL A 363 -15.96 12.39 14.24
N ILE A 364 -17.17 12.82 13.95
CA ILE A 364 -18.39 12.51 14.71
C ILE A 364 -19.34 11.86 13.72
N LEU A 365 -19.48 10.55 13.79
CA LEU A 365 -20.39 9.82 12.93
C LEU A 365 -21.82 9.94 13.42
N PRO A 366 -22.83 10.16 12.55
CA PRO A 366 -24.22 10.15 12.94
C PRO A 366 -24.65 8.77 13.48
N LEU A 367 -25.73 8.74 14.27
CA LEU A 367 -26.30 7.50 14.84
C LEU A 367 -26.70 6.47 13.78
N SER A 368 -27.01 6.93 12.58
CA SER A 368 -27.36 6.09 11.43
C SER A 368 -26.21 5.24 10.89
N VAL A 369 -24.94 5.68 11.11
CA VAL A 369 -23.78 4.91 10.66
C VAL A 369 -23.63 3.67 11.53
N THR A 370 -23.97 2.53 10.94
CA THR A 370 -23.87 1.21 11.59
C THR A 370 -22.61 0.45 11.21
N THR A 371 -22.01 0.79 10.08
CA THR A 371 -20.85 0.06 9.53
C THR A 371 -19.69 1.01 9.20
N VAL A 372 -18.51 0.70 9.74
CA VAL A 372 -17.23 1.31 9.38
C VAL A 372 -16.37 0.25 8.71
N GLY A 373 -15.97 0.49 7.48
CA GLY A 373 -15.21 -0.44 6.64
C GLY A 373 -13.77 -0.68 7.13
N GLU A 374 -13.13 -1.67 6.53
CA GLU A 374 -11.72 -1.97 6.76
C GLU A 374 -10.85 -0.76 6.39
N SER A 375 -9.88 -0.42 7.27
CA SER A 375 -8.94 0.69 7.07
C SER A 375 -9.62 2.06 6.85
N ALA A 376 -10.88 2.26 7.23
CA ALA A 376 -11.67 3.43 6.86
C ALA A 376 -10.99 4.76 7.22
N PHE A 377 -10.28 4.83 8.35
CA PHE A 377 -9.52 5.99 8.82
C PHE A 377 -8.03 5.69 9.00
N GLU A 378 -7.51 4.66 8.34
CA GLU A 378 -6.10 4.29 8.45
C GLU A 378 -5.18 5.47 8.09
N SER A 379 -4.15 5.67 8.91
CA SER A 379 -3.16 6.74 8.70
C SER A 379 -3.71 8.19 8.70
N CYS A 380 -4.89 8.45 9.29
CA CYS A 380 -5.35 9.80 9.56
C CYS A 380 -4.48 10.42 10.66
N SER A 381 -3.30 10.88 10.30
CA SER A 381 -2.24 11.29 11.24
C SER A 381 -2.61 12.51 12.09
N ARG A 382 -3.59 13.33 11.66
CA ARG A 382 -4.08 14.52 12.37
C ARG A 382 -5.32 14.26 13.22
N LEU A 383 -5.97 13.08 13.10
CA LEU A 383 -7.19 12.73 13.81
C LEU A 383 -6.93 12.64 15.31
N GLN A 384 -7.61 13.50 16.09
CA GLN A 384 -7.48 13.59 17.56
C GLN A 384 -8.64 12.95 18.31
N ARG A 385 -9.85 12.93 17.72
CA ARG A 385 -11.08 12.44 18.34
C ARG A 385 -11.95 11.72 17.33
N ALA A 386 -12.48 10.55 17.72
CA ALA A 386 -13.43 9.77 16.94
C ALA A 386 -14.64 9.38 17.79
N GLU A 387 -15.85 9.75 17.34
CA GLU A 387 -17.12 9.39 17.99
C GLU A 387 -17.97 8.57 17.04
N MET A 388 -18.35 7.37 17.46
CA MET A 388 -19.02 6.37 16.64
C MET A 388 -20.25 5.80 17.36
N PRO A 389 -21.25 6.64 17.72
CA PRO A 389 -22.32 6.23 18.62
C PRO A 389 -23.27 5.16 18.05
N GLY A 390 -23.39 5.03 16.72
CA GLY A 390 -24.25 4.07 16.04
C GLY A 390 -23.54 2.81 15.53
N VAL A 391 -22.20 2.74 15.56
CA VAL A 391 -21.43 1.70 14.86
C VAL A 391 -21.57 0.34 15.53
N LYS A 392 -22.14 -0.62 14.81
CA LYS A 392 -22.28 -2.03 15.23
C LYS A 392 -21.20 -2.93 14.67
N ALA A 393 -20.69 -2.60 13.49
CA ALA A 393 -19.61 -3.32 12.81
C ALA A 393 -18.46 -2.38 12.43
N MET A 394 -17.26 -2.70 12.91
CA MET A 394 -16.01 -2.01 12.59
C MET A 394 -15.09 -2.97 11.84
N GLY A 395 -14.50 -2.53 10.75
CA GLY A 395 -13.52 -3.29 9.99
C GLY A 395 -12.14 -3.33 10.66
N LYS A 396 -11.33 -4.31 10.27
CA LYS A 396 -9.92 -4.37 10.69
C LYS A 396 -9.17 -3.11 10.27
N CYS A 397 -8.12 -2.74 11.00
CA CYS A 397 -7.28 -1.56 10.74
C CYS A 397 -8.04 -0.22 10.71
N ALA A 398 -9.28 -0.12 11.20
CA ALA A 398 -10.15 1.05 10.99
C ALA A 398 -9.49 2.38 11.36
N PHE A 399 -8.69 2.44 12.44
CA PHE A 399 -7.94 3.62 12.91
C PHE A 399 -6.44 3.34 13.05
N LYS A 400 -5.93 2.32 12.35
CA LYS A 400 -4.52 1.98 12.36
C LYS A 400 -3.66 3.18 11.96
N HIS A 401 -2.54 3.41 12.68
CA HIS A 401 -1.61 4.53 12.44
C HIS A 401 -2.22 5.95 12.64
N CYS A 402 -3.35 6.09 13.35
CA CYS A 402 -3.87 7.39 13.76
C CYS A 402 -3.03 7.93 14.93
N GLY A 403 -1.81 8.38 14.66
CA GLY A 403 -0.81 8.72 15.69
C GLY A 403 -1.21 9.85 16.64
N SER A 404 -2.11 10.76 16.23
CA SER A 404 -2.62 11.87 17.04
C SER A 404 -3.90 11.55 17.80
N LEU A 405 -4.51 10.37 17.61
CA LEU A 405 -5.79 10.01 18.25
C LEU A 405 -5.61 9.93 19.76
N LYS A 406 -6.32 10.82 20.48
CA LYS A 406 -6.27 10.94 21.95
C LYS A 406 -7.40 10.16 22.61
N SER A 407 -8.57 10.14 21.98
CA SER A 407 -9.78 9.49 22.50
C SER A 407 -10.70 9.00 21.40
N PHE A 408 -11.42 7.94 21.69
CA PHE A 408 -12.52 7.45 20.85
C PHE A 408 -13.70 7.02 21.72
N THR A 409 -14.90 7.04 21.14
CA THR A 409 -16.09 6.44 21.73
C THR A 409 -16.76 5.56 20.70
N THR A 410 -17.29 4.42 21.13
CA THR A 410 -17.99 3.45 20.29
C THR A 410 -19.44 3.31 20.68
N SER A 411 -20.25 2.73 19.83
CA SER A 411 -21.62 2.31 20.13
C SER A 411 -21.66 1.33 21.30
N PRO A 412 -22.71 1.38 22.12
CA PRO A 412 -22.97 0.35 23.13
C PRO A 412 -23.24 -1.04 22.54
N ASP A 413 -23.49 -1.15 21.24
CA ASP A 413 -23.83 -2.42 20.56
C ASP A 413 -22.60 -3.14 19.96
N ILE A 414 -21.40 -2.53 19.96
CA ILE A 414 -20.23 -3.18 19.39
C ILE A 414 -19.78 -4.35 20.29
N THR A 415 -19.57 -5.53 19.71
CA THR A 415 -19.25 -6.75 20.46
C THR A 415 -17.79 -7.18 20.33
N VAL A 416 -17.09 -6.69 19.30
CA VAL A 416 -15.70 -7.07 18.99
C VAL A 416 -14.89 -5.82 18.66
N ILE A 417 -13.71 -5.68 19.26
CA ILE A 417 -12.69 -4.75 18.79
C ILE A 417 -11.83 -5.49 17.74
N PRO A 418 -11.89 -5.10 16.46
CA PRO A 418 -11.30 -5.88 15.39
C PRO A 418 -9.78 -5.78 15.34
N GLN A 419 -9.20 -6.68 14.54
CA GLN A 419 -7.77 -6.79 14.33
C GLN A 419 -7.17 -5.44 13.92
N GLU A 420 -6.08 -5.05 14.61
CA GLU A 420 -5.29 -3.86 14.31
C GLU A 420 -6.10 -2.55 14.32
N ALA A 421 -7.31 -2.54 14.91
CA ALA A 421 -8.23 -1.40 14.80
C ALA A 421 -7.61 -0.08 15.25
N PHE A 422 -6.77 -0.08 16.29
CA PHE A 422 -6.09 1.08 16.86
C PHE A 422 -4.56 0.87 16.96
N GLU A 423 -3.99 -0.01 16.14
CA GLU A 423 -2.54 -0.24 16.13
C GLU A 423 -1.79 1.06 15.82
N GLU A 424 -0.76 1.37 16.61
CA GLU A 424 0.05 2.60 16.51
C GLU A 424 -0.72 3.93 16.71
N CYS A 425 -1.81 3.94 17.48
CA CYS A 425 -2.42 5.17 17.98
C CYS A 425 -1.58 5.73 19.13
N LYS A 426 -0.49 6.41 18.81
CA LYS A 426 0.59 6.77 19.76
C LYS A 426 0.17 7.75 20.84
N SER A 427 -0.87 8.57 20.60
CA SER A 427 -1.38 9.58 21.53
C SER A 427 -2.60 9.12 22.35
N LEU A 428 -3.09 7.89 22.12
CA LEU A 428 -4.25 7.36 22.83
C LEU A 428 -3.89 7.12 24.31
N THR A 429 -4.58 7.82 25.24
CA THR A 429 -4.21 7.82 26.65
C THR A 429 -5.03 6.85 27.49
N SER A 430 -6.27 6.57 27.10
CA SER A 430 -7.16 5.66 27.79
C SER A 430 -8.05 4.89 26.84
N VAL A 431 -8.49 3.71 27.27
CA VAL A 431 -9.40 2.85 26.51
C VAL A 431 -10.59 2.52 27.41
N LYS A 432 -11.78 2.99 27.01
CA LYS A 432 -13.03 2.64 27.65
C LYS A 432 -13.92 1.89 26.66
N LEU A 433 -14.17 0.63 26.94
CA LEU A 433 -14.96 -0.25 26.07
C LEU A 433 -16.38 -0.41 26.63
N PRO A 434 -17.42 -0.47 25.76
CA PRO A 434 -18.78 -0.72 26.18
C PRO A 434 -18.97 -2.14 26.72
N ALA A 435 -20.01 -2.32 27.56
CA ALA A 435 -20.29 -3.59 28.23
C ALA A 435 -20.55 -4.77 27.28
N SER A 436 -20.94 -4.50 26.04
CA SER A 436 -21.20 -5.46 24.99
C SER A 436 -19.96 -6.14 24.42
N VAL A 437 -18.75 -5.55 24.60
CA VAL A 437 -17.52 -6.12 24.02
C VAL A 437 -17.12 -7.39 24.74
N THR A 438 -17.06 -8.47 23.99
CA THR A 438 -16.65 -9.79 24.48
C THR A 438 -15.26 -10.22 24.03
N THR A 439 -14.74 -9.62 22.96
CA THR A 439 -13.47 -9.99 22.36
C THR A 439 -12.66 -8.77 21.90
N ILE A 440 -11.41 -8.72 22.29
CA ILE A 440 -10.38 -7.82 21.75
C ILE A 440 -9.46 -8.69 20.88
N THR A 441 -9.45 -8.47 19.57
CA THR A 441 -8.73 -9.36 18.66
C THR A 441 -7.26 -8.99 18.50
N MET A 442 -6.56 -9.66 17.58
CA MET A 442 -5.12 -9.54 17.36
C MET A 442 -4.70 -8.09 17.13
N ARG A 443 -3.66 -7.62 17.85
CA ARG A 443 -3.02 -6.30 17.70
C ARG A 443 -3.95 -5.08 17.83
N ALA A 444 -5.11 -5.23 18.43
CA ALA A 444 -6.13 -4.17 18.45
C ALA A 444 -5.59 -2.83 18.96
N PHE A 445 -4.71 -2.81 19.97
CA PHE A 445 -4.06 -1.64 20.57
C PHE A 445 -2.52 -1.76 20.61
N LYS A 446 -1.96 -2.53 19.68
CA LYS A 446 -0.51 -2.72 19.62
C LYS A 446 0.22 -1.39 19.39
N ASN A 447 1.34 -1.18 20.11
CA ASN A 447 2.17 0.02 20.00
C ASN A 447 1.41 1.33 20.29
N CYS A 448 0.53 1.34 21.29
CA CYS A 448 -0.10 2.53 21.85
C CYS A 448 0.60 2.93 23.17
N PRO A 449 1.78 3.53 23.10
CA PRO A 449 2.66 3.72 24.28
C PRO A 449 2.10 4.69 25.34
N ALA A 450 1.12 5.54 24.99
CA ALA A 450 0.52 6.51 25.90
C ALA A 450 -0.68 5.96 26.68
N ILE A 451 -1.21 4.77 26.34
CA ILE A 451 -2.30 4.16 27.10
C ILE A 451 -1.82 3.90 28.52
N ALA A 452 -2.41 4.65 29.47
CA ALA A 452 -2.13 4.52 30.90
C ALA A 452 -3.23 3.76 31.64
N ASP A 453 -4.44 3.74 31.10
CA ASP A 453 -5.62 3.14 31.71
C ASP A 453 -6.48 2.40 30.68
N VAL A 454 -7.04 1.24 31.09
CA VAL A 454 -7.95 0.42 30.30
C VAL A 454 -9.10 -0.08 31.18
N GLU A 455 -10.32 0.36 30.86
CA GLU A 455 -11.54 -0.17 31.48
C GLU A 455 -12.05 -1.36 30.66
N PHE A 456 -11.78 -2.59 31.11
CA PHE A 456 -12.31 -3.80 30.48
C PHE A 456 -13.76 -4.06 30.87
N PRO A 457 -14.64 -4.40 29.89
CA PRO A 457 -16.02 -4.75 30.20
C PRO A 457 -16.13 -6.09 30.94
N ILE A 458 -17.13 -6.21 31.81
CA ILE A 458 -17.34 -7.42 32.63
C ILE A 458 -17.55 -8.71 31.79
N GLY A 459 -18.10 -8.54 30.57
CA GLY A 459 -18.36 -9.64 29.62
C GLY A 459 -17.18 -10.04 28.75
N LEU A 460 -16.00 -9.41 28.90
CA LEU A 460 -14.84 -9.75 28.06
C LEU A 460 -14.34 -11.16 28.35
N THR A 461 -14.28 -11.99 27.33
CA THR A 461 -13.87 -13.40 27.40
C THR A 461 -12.50 -13.66 26.82
N GLU A 462 -12.02 -12.81 25.92
CA GLU A 462 -10.77 -13.03 25.17
C GLU A 462 -9.99 -11.74 24.92
N ILE A 463 -8.70 -11.76 25.22
CA ILE A 463 -7.70 -10.78 24.80
C ILE A 463 -6.75 -11.48 23.83
N GLY A 464 -6.80 -11.07 22.56
CA GLY A 464 -6.10 -11.71 21.46
C GLY A 464 -4.60 -11.50 21.44
N LYS A 465 -3.96 -12.14 20.46
CA LYS A 465 -2.52 -12.06 20.23
C LYS A 465 -2.05 -10.61 20.06
N GLU A 466 -0.98 -10.22 20.79
CA GLU A 466 -0.34 -8.89 20.69
C GLU A 466 -1.30 -7.70 20.94
N ALA A 467 -2.46 -7.91 21.57
CA ALA A 467 -3.54 -6.91 21.66
C ALA A 467 -3.10 -5.60 22.29
N PHE A 468 -2.25 -5.61 23.34
CA PHE A 468 -1.68 -4.46 24.04
C PHE A 468 -0.14 -4.47 24.02
N GLU A 469 0.49 -5.20 23.09
CA GLU A 469 1.96 -5.20 23.00
C GLU A 469 2.50 -3.78 22.83
N GLY A 470 3.42 -3.37 23.70
CA GLY A 470 4.06 -2.06 23.63
C GLY A 470 3.27 -0.90 24.25
N CYS A 471 2.21 -1.16 25.02
CA CYS A 471 1.50 -0.14 25.82
C CYS A 471 2.33 0.21 27.07
N LYS A 472 3.36 1.03 26.89
CA LYS A 472 4.43 1.25 27.89
C LYS A 472 3.98 2.02 29.12
N ALA A 473 2.96 2.90 28.99
CA ALA A 473 2.44 3.71 30.09
C ALA A 473 1.40 2.97 30.93
N LEU A 474 0.94 1.79 30.53
CA LEU A 474 -0.06 1.00 31.23
C LEU A 474 0.51 0.55 32.61
N THR A 475 -0.09 1.02 33.71
CA THR A 475 0.43 0.79 35.07
C THR A 475 -0.29 -0.30 35.83
N ALA A 476 -1.58 -0.47 35.56
CA ALA A 476 -2.44 -1.48 36.18
C ALA A 476 -3.50 -1.96 35.18
N ILE A 477 -3.97 -3.18 35.38
CA ILE A 477 -5.11 -3.76 34.65
C ILE A 477 -6.00 -4.52 35.61
N ASP A 478 -7.31 -4.28 35.54
CA ASP A 478 -8.32 -5.04 36.27
C ASP A 478 -9.00 -5.99 35.28
N LEU A 479 -8.58 -7.27 35.29
CA LEU A 479 -9.09 -8.28 34.37
C LEU A 479 -10.46 -8.79 34.84
N PRO A 480 -11.49 -8.82 33.95
CA PRO A 480 -12.84 -9.24 34.34
C PRO A 480 -12.92 -10.73 34.62
N SER A 481 -13.85 -11.12 35.53
CA SER A 481 -14.02 -12.52 35.95
C SER A 481 -14.38 -13.50 34.83
N ALA A 482 -14.98 -12.99 33.74
CA ALA A 482 -15.34 -13.79 32.56
C ALA A 482 -14.17 -14.12 31.64
N LEU A 483 -12.98 -13.51 31.82
CA LEU A 483 -11.84 -13.66 30.90
C LEU A 483 -11.29 -15.09 30.95
N LYS A 484 -11.26 -15.77 29.82
CA LYS A 484 -10.86 -17.18 29.67
C LYS A 484 -9.43 -17.34 29.17
N SER A 485 -8.95 -16.41 28.34
CA SER A 485 -7.63 -16.51 27.71
C SER A 485 -6.95 -15.15 27.49
N ILE A 486 -5.63 -15.14 27.65
CA ILE A 486 -4.73 -14.06 27.30
C ILE A 486 -3.76 -14.58 26.26
N GLY A 487 -3.86 -14.07 25.04
CA GLY A 487 -3.14 -14.58 23.88
C GLY A 487 -1.64 -14.30 23.87
N GLU A 488 -0.96 -14.89 22.90
CA GLU A 488 0.49 -14.75 22.69
C GLU A 488 0.88 -13.25 22.64
N ARG A 489 1.85 -12.83 23.47
CA ARG A 489 2.38 -11.47 23.56
C ARG A 489 1.34 -10.39 23.89
N ALA A 490 0.19 -10.73 24.43
CA ALA A 490 -0.92 -9.79 24.61
C ALA A 490 -0.51 -8.50 25.35
N PHE A 491 0.34 -8.58 26.38
CA PHE A 491 0.88 -7.45 27.15
C PHE A 491 2.40 -7.35 27.10
N LYS A 492 3.03 -7.94 26.08
CA LYS A 492 4.48 -7.87 25.96
C LYS A 492 4.96 -6.41 25.91
N ASN A 493 6.08 -6.13 26.61
CA ASN A 493 6.67 -4.78 26.64
C ASN A 493 5.75 -3.68 27.24
N CYS A 494 4.79 -4.05 28.13
CA CYS A 494 4.04 -3.13 28.97
C CYS A 494 4.89 -2.78 30.19
N ARG A 495 5.88 -1.89 30.00
CA ARG A 495 6.95 -1.67 30.99
C ARG A 495 6.47 -1.00 32.27
N GLY A 496 5.35 -0.28 32.24
CA GLY A 496 4.75 0.39 33.40
C GLY A 496 3.93 -0.55 34.28
N LEU A 497 3.50 -1.72 33.74
CA LEU A 497 2.60 -2.64 34.42
C LEU A 497 3.28 -3.24 35.66
N SER A 498 2.73 -2.94 36.86
CA SER A 498 3.35 -3.31 38.13
C SER A 498 2.74 -4.54 38.79
N ARG A 499 1.47 -4.81 38.53
CA ARG A 499 0.76 -5.97 39.08
C ARG A 499 -0.28 -6.51 38.08
N VAL A 500 -0.56 -7.80 38.19
CA VAL A 500 -1.65 -8.48 37.49
C VAL A 500 -2.22 -9.59 38.35
N SER A 501 -3.55 -9.69 38.40
CA SER A 501 -4.26 -10.83 39.00
C SER A 501 -5.13 -11.47 37.92
N LEU A 502 -4.87 -12.76 37.62
CA LEU A 502 -5.63 -13.51 36.63
C LEU A 502 -6.93 -14.02 37.25
N PRO A 503 -8.09 -13.87 36.59
CA PRO A 503 -9.34 -14.38 37.09
C PRO A 503 -9.38 -15.92 37.06
N GLU A 504 -10.23 -16.53 37.88
CA GLU A 504 -10.34 -18.00 37.99
C GLU A 504 -10.75 -18.69 36.69
N ALA A 505 -11.47 -17.98 35.80
CA ALA A 505 -11.86 -18.49 34.49
C ALA A 505 -10.66 -18.61 33.52
N CYS A 506 -9.57 -17.85 33.75
CA CYS A 506 -8.40 -17.84 32.89
C CYS A 506 -7.56 -19.11 33.12
N LYS A 507 -7.60 -20.04 32.17
CA LYS A 507 -6.89 -21.33 32.28
C LYS A 507 -5.54 -21.34 31.61
N THR A 508 -5.30 -20.44 30.67
CA THR A 508 -4.05 -20.40 29.90
C THR A 508 -3.48 -18.99 29.88
N LEU A 509 -2.19 -18.91 30.09
CA LEU A 509 -1.36 -17.76 29.82
C LEU A 509 -0.43 -18.10 28.66
N ASP A 510 -0.67 -17.52 27.50
CA ASP A 510 0.04 -17.91 26.29
C ASP A 510 1.49 -17.42 26.26
N LYS A 511 2.20 -17.84 25.21
CA LYS A 511 3.61 -17.53 24.97
C LYS A 511 3.89 -16.03 25.04
N GLU A 512 4.92 -15.64 25.82
CA GLU A 512 5.40 -14.25 25.95
C GLU A 512 4.33 -13.25 26.42
N ALA A 513 3.22 -13.68 27.04
CA ALA A 513 2.07 -12.81 27.34
C ALA A 513 2.44 -11.55 28.13
N PHE A 514 3.34 -11.63 29.13
CA PHE A 514 3.86 -10.50 29.92
C PHE A 514 5.39 -10.34 29.78
N ARG A 515 5.97 -10.83 28.71
CA ARG A 515 7.39 -10.67 28.49
C ARG A 515 7.80 -9.19 28.42
N GLU A 516 8.93 -8.85 29.04
CA GLU A 516 9.46 -7.48 29.07
C GLU A 516 8.57 -6.48 29.84
N CYS A 517 7.66 -6.94 30.70
CA CYS A 517 6.96 -6.10 31.67
C CYS A 517 7.90 -5.81 32.86
N THR A 518 8.85 -4.89 32.66
CA THR A 518 9.99 -4.71 33.58
C THR A 518 9.63 -4.14 34.95
N ALA A 519 8.42 -3.59 35.13
CA ALA A 519 7.92 -3.15 36.44
C ALA A 519 7.04 -4.19 37.13
N LEU A 520 6.70 -5.33 36.47
CA LEU A 520 5.77 -6.33 36.99
C LEU A 520 6.38 -7.13 38.14
N ALA A 521 6.06 -6.71 39.36
CA ALA A 521 6.56 -7.31 40.61
C ALA A 521 5.58 -8.32 41.21
N HIS A 522 4.27 -8.17 40.97
CA HIS A 522 3.24 -9.00 41.57
C HIS A 522 2.37 -9.67 40.50
N VAL A 523 2.33 -10.99 40.52
CA VAL A 523 1.53 -11.80 39.61
C VAL A 523 0.75 -12.84 40.40
N GLU A 524 -0.57 -12.75 40.35
CA GLU A 524 -1.47 -13.76 40.90
C GLU A 524 -2.03 -14.60 39.72
N LEU A 525 -1.71 -15.87 39.69
CA LEU A 525 -2.01 -16.75 38.55
C LEU A 525 -3.40 -17.42 38.62
N GLY A 526 -4.17 -17.18 39.72
CA GLY A 526 -5.51 -17.76 39.88
C GLY A 526 -5.52 -19.29 39.68
N ASN A 527 -6.39 -19.78 38.82
CA ASN A 527 -6.54 -21.20 38.51
C ASN A 527 -5.93 -21.61 37.15
N VAL A 528 -4.80 -21.00 36.77
CA VAL A 528 -4.09 -21.32 35.53
C VAL A 528 -3.62 -22.77 35.52
N THR A 529 -3.86 -23.43 34.39
CA THR A 529 -3.39 -24.83 34.14
C THR A 529 -2.13 -24.88 33.28
N SER A 530 -1.88 -23.87 32.44
CA SER A 530 -0.75 -23.82 31.54
C SER A 530 -0.16 -22.41 31.40
N LEU A 531 1.18 -22.31 31.49
CA LEU A 531 1.95 -21.11 31.16
C LEU A 531 2.81 -21.41 29.92
N GLY A 532 2.68 -20.54 28.90
CA GLY A 532 3.43 -20.64 27.66
C GLY A 532 4.90 -20.24 27.77
N ASP A 533 5.67 -20.48 26.71
CA ASP A 533 7.09 -20.15 26.63
C ASP A 533 7.33 -18.66 26.94
N ASN A 534 8.30 -18.36 27.81
CA ASN A 534 8.69 -16.99 28.18
C ASN A 534 7.54 -16.11 28.72
N ALA A 535 6.46 -16.65 29.23
CA ALA A 535 5.25 -15.91 29.60
C ALA A 535 5.50 -14.73 30.55
N LEU A 536 6.44 -14.88 31.49
CA LEU A 536 6.84 -13.88 32.51
C LEU A 536 8.33 -13.49 32.37
N ARG A 537 8.95 -13.73 31.23
CA ARG A 537 10.37 -13.43 31.04
C ARG A 537 10.66 -11.94 31.12
N GLU A 538 11.76 -11.59 31.80
CA GLU A 538 12.22 -10.20 31.96
C GLU A 538 11.19 -9.32 32.71
N THR A 539 10.55 -9.89 33.76
CA THR A 539 9.72 -9.18 34.74
C THR A 539 10.49 -8.91 36.04
N ALA A 540 9.90 -8.12 36.94
CA ALA A 540 10.46 -7.77 38.26
C ALA A 540 9.92 -8.66 39.40
N ILE A 541 9.29 -9.80 39.10
CA ILE A 541 8.76 -10.70 40.14
C ILE A 541 9.86 -11.16 41.07
N THR A 542 9.56 -11.17 42.39
CA THR A 542 10.48 -11.66 43.43
C THR A 542 10.19 -13.08 43.85
N VAL A 543 8.92 -13.46 43.83
CA VAL A 543 8.42 -14.82 44.08
C VAL A 543 7.43 -15.18 42.96
N LEU A 544 7.57 -16.38 42.39
CA LEU A 544 6.59 -16.93 41.47
C LEU A 544 5.78 -18.02 42.18
N VAL A 545 4.50 -17.76 42.40
CA VAL A 545 3.58 -18.72 43.00
C VAL A 545 2.80 -19.44 41.91
N LEU A 546 3.02 -20.73 41.75
CA LEU A 546 2.32 -21.61 40.80
C LEU A 546 1.16 -22.29 41.53
N PRO A 547 -0.10 -22.15 41.06
CA PRO A 547 -1.26 -22.73 41.73
C PRO A 547 -1.28 -24.27 41.67
N GLU A 548 -2.13 -24.88 42.49
CA GLU A 548 -2.34 -26.34 42.49
C GLU A 548 -2.82 -26.87 41.14
N SER A 549 -3.57 -26.03 40.40
CA SER A 549 -4.14 -26.38 39.08
C SER A 549 -3.12 -26.50 37.96
N VAL A 550 -1.87 -26.04 38.15
CA VAL A 550 -0.89 -26.01 37.05
C VAL A 550 -0.45 -27.42 36.67
N THR A 551 -0.49 -27.73 35.37
CA THR A 551 -0.10 -29.02 34.80
C THR A 551 1.01 -28.91 33.77
N HIS A 552 1.22 -27.70 33.20
CA HIS A 552 2.20 -27.45 32.14
C HIS A 552 2.91 -26.12 32.28
N LEU A 553 4.22 -26.11 32.12
CA LEU A 553 5.08 -24.95 32.03
C LEU A 553 5.94 -25.03 30.77
N GLY A 554 5.83 -24.05 29.91
CA GLY A 554 6.65 -23.88 28.73
C GLY A 554 8.11 -23.59 29.05
N LYS A 555 8.88 -23.31 28.00
CA LYS A 555 10.32 -23.01 28.12
C LYS A 555 10.53 -21.63 28.74
N LYS A 556 11.44 -21.58 29.75
CA LYS A 556 11.99 -20.30 30.23
C LYS A 556 10.91 -19.30 30.74
N VAL A 557 9.86 -19.79 31.37
CA VAL A 557 8.69 -19.02 31.80
C VAL A 557 9.07 -17.71 32.51
N ALA A 558 10.03 -17.75 33.46
CA ALA A 558 10.52 -16.62 34.25
C ALA A 558 12.02 -16.36 34.03
N GLU A 559 12.56 -16.65 32.82
CA GLU A 559 13.97 -16.42 32.53
C GLU A 559 14.30 -14.92 32.56
N LYS A 560 15.48 -14.57 33.08
CA LYS A 560 15.97 -13.19 33.23
C LYS A 560 15.14 -12.30 34.17
N CYS A 561 14.31 -12.86 35.04
CA CYS A 561 13.72 -12.14 36.16
C CYS A 561 14.83 -11.96 37.23
N LYS A 562 15.45 -10.78 37.26
CA LYS A 562 16.66 -10.55 38.06
C LYS A 562 16.40 -10.57 39.56
N GLU A 563 15.18 -10.19 39.96
CA GLU A 563 14.75 -10.11 41.35
C GLU A 563 14.16 -11.44 41.88
N LEU A 564 13.99 -12.47 41.00
CA LEU A 564 13.36 -13.71 41.36
C LEU A 564 14.27 -14.53 42.29
N THR A 565 13.84 -14.75 43.52
CA THR A 565 14.57 -15.51 44.56
C THR A 565 13.97 -16.88 44.79
N ARG A 566 12.64 -17.04 44.59
CA ARG A 566 11.93 -18.26 44.98
C ARG A 566 10.78 -18.57 43.99
N ILE A 567 10.58 -19.87 43.76
CA ILE A 567 9.41 -20.43 43.08
C ILE A 567 8.67 -21.31 44.08
N GLU A 568 7.38 -21.05 44.30
CA GLU A 568 6.47 -21.84 45.10
C GLU A 568 5.50 -22.57 44.17
N CYS A 569 5.57 -23.89 44.12
CA CYS A 569 4.67 -24.69 43.29
C CYS A 569 3.76 -25.54 44.20
N HIS A 570 2.46 -25.19 44.18
CA HIS A 570 1.45 -25.84 45.01
C HIS A 570 0.90 -27.14 44.41
N ALA A 571 1.29 -27.50 43.17
CA ALA A 571 0.85 -28.74 42.53
C ALA A 571 1.43 -29.95 43.23
N VAL A 572 0.57 -30.89 43.62
CA VAL A 572 0.96 -32.14 44.29
C VAL A 572 1.76 -33.04 43.34
N LEU A 573 1.37 -33.12 42.09
CA LEU A 573 2.13 -33.81 41.02
C LEU A 573 3.00 -32.82 40.29
N PRO A 574 4.31 -33.12 40.06
CA PRO A 574 5.15 -32.19 39.28
C PRO A 574 4.57 -31.92 37.89
N PRO A 575 4.25 -30.64 37.55
CA PRO A 575 3.81 -30.30 36.21
C PRO A 575 4.84 -30.67 35.14
N THR A 576 4.42 -30.86 33.91
CA THR A 576 5.37 -30.95 32.80
C THR A 576 6.13 -29.65 32.67
N LEU A 577 7.46 -29.71 32.59
CA LEU A 577 8.35 -28.56 32.45
C LEU A 577 9.21 -28.75 31.21
N ASP A 578 9.06 -27.93 30.19
CA ASP A 578 9.74 -28.10 28.90
C ASP A 578 11.25 -27.85 29.02
N LYS A 579 11.64 -26.76 29.67
CA LYS A 579 13.05 -26.44 29.92
C LYS A 579 13.18 -25.44 31.07
N GLU A 580 14.00 -25.83 32.07
CA GLU A 580 14.33 -24.96 33.18
C GLU A 580 15.54 -24.07 32.89
N SER A 581 15.46 -22.78 33.30
CA SER A 581 16.58 -21.84 33.25
C SER A 581 16.96 -21.30 34.62
N ASN A 582 16.15 -21.54 35.64
CA ASN A 582 16.23 -20.93 36.98
C ASN A 582 16.71 -21.94 38.07
N SER A 583 17.51 -22.93 37.69
CA SER A 583 17.96 -24.03 38.59
C SER A 583 18.72 -23.57 39.85
N LYS A 584 19.15 -22.33 39.90
CA LYS A 584 19.84 -21.72 41.07
C LYS A 584 18.87 -21.13 42.09
N ILE A 585 17.59 -20.94 41.74
CA ILE A 585 16.57 -20.34 42.58
C ILE A 585 15.99 -21.42 43.53
N GLU A 586 15.54 -21.00 44.72
CA GLU A 586 14.87 -21.89 45.67
C GLU A 586 13.51 -22.32 45.09
N LEU A 587 13.25 -23.64 45.13
CA LEU A 587 11.96 -24.23 44.76
C LEU A 587 11.29 -24.77 46.02
N ARG A 588 10.07 -24.29 46.33
CA ARG A 588 9.23 -24.85 47.40
C ARG A 588 8.06 -25.62 46.82
N VAL A 589 7.79 -26.80 47.35
CA VAL A 589 6.73 -27.70 46.86
C VAL A 589 6.03 -28.36 48.07
N PRO A 590 4.82 -28.93 47.91
CA PRO A 590 4.15 -29.61 49.02
C PRO A 590 5.09 -30.65 49.68
N ALA A 591 5.09 -30.70 51.02
CA ALA A 591 6.02 -31.53 51.78
C ALA A 591 5.99 -33.02 51.33
N THR A 592 4.79 -33.53 51.00
CA THR A 592 4.56 -34.87 50.47
C THR A 592 5.13 -35.12 49.09
N SER A 593 5.40 -34.06 48.33
CA SER A 593 5.79 -34.10 46.90
C SER A 593 7.29 -33.88 46.68
N VAL A 594 8.07 -33.54 47.69
CA VAL A 594 9.52 -33.21 47.56
C VAL A 594 10.29 -34.32 46.82
N SER A 595 10.03 -35.57 47.12
CA SER A 595 10.70 -36.71 46.46
C SER A 595 10.32 -36.83 44.97
N ALA A 596 9.04 -36.58 44.66
CA ALA A 596 8.55 -36.61 43.28
C ALA A 596 9.20 -35.51 42.43
N TYR A 597 9.33 -34.28 42.95
CA TYR A 597 9.99 -33.17 42.23
C TYR A 597 11.50 -33.40 42.06
N ARG A 598 12.18 -34.02 43.03
CA ARG A 598 13.61 -34.39 42.93
C ARG A 598 13.88 -35.44 41.85
N SER A 599 12.88 -36.24 41.46
CA SER A 599 12.99 -37.26 40.41
C SER A 599 12.42 -36.81 39.07
N ALA A 600 11.54 -35.80 39.06
CA ALA A 600 10.85 -35.34 37.84
C ALA A 600 11.79 -34.68 36.83
N LYS A 601 11.54 -34.93 35.53
CA LYS A 601 12.30 -34.35 34.41
C LYS A 601 12.32 -32.84 34.49
N ASN A 602 13.49 -32.22 34.33
CA ASN A 602 13.79 -30.79 34.41
C ASN A 602 13.63 -30.19 35.83
N TRP A 603 12.69 -30.63 36.68
CA TRP A 603 12.56 -30.23 38.07
C TRP A 603 13.76 -30.67 38.92
N LYS A 604 14.28 -31.84 38.71
CA LYS A 604 15.50 -32.36 39.38
C LYS A 604 16.73 -31.46 39.23
N ASN A 605 16.71 -30.51 38.31
CA ASN A 605 17.82 -29.59 38.06
C ASN A 605 17.87 -28.44 39.07
N PHE A 606 16.80 -28.22 39.85
CA PHE A 606 16.81 -27.23 40.93
C PHE A 606 17.75 -27.69 42.07
N LYS A 607 18.63 -26.82 42.52
CA LYS A 607 19.62 -27.13 43.53
C LYS A 607 19.00 -27.27 44.92
N ASN A 608 18.00 -26.46 45.23
CA ASN A 608 17.32 -26.40 46.51
C ASN A 608 15.82 -26.68 46.32
N ILE A 609 15.38 -27.90 46.64
CA ILE A 609 13.95 -28.27 46.64
C ILE A 609 13.55 -28.51 48.09
N LEU A 610 12.71 -27.62 48.62
CA LEU A 610 12.28 -27.57 50.02
C LEU A 610 10.76 -27.74 50.14
N PRO A 611 10.24 -28.12 51.30
CA PRO A 611 8.81 -28.10 51.52
C PRO A 611 8.26 -26.67 51.61
N LEU A 612 6.99 -26.51 51.20
CA LEU A 612 6.20 -25.29 51.51
C LEU A 612 6.04 -25.23 53.06
N GLU A 613 6.13 -24.04 53.59
CA GLU A 613 5.92 -23.75 55.03
C GLU A 613 4.46 -23.90 55.42
#